data_7d42696e71211b51fa761b3ac1767a82
#
_entry.id   7d42696e71211b51fa761b3ac1767a82
#
_cell.length_a   1.000
_cell.length_b   1.000
_cell.length_c   1.000
_cell.angle_alpha   90.00
_cell.angle_beta   90.00
_cell.angle_gamma   90.00
#
_symmetry.space_group_name_H-M   'P 1'
#
loop_
_entity.id
_entity.type
_entity.pdbx_description
1 polymer ?
#
loop_
_entity_poly.entity_id
_entity_poly.type
_entity_poly.pdbx_seq_one_letter_code
_entity_poly.pdbx_strand_id
1 'polypeptide(L)'
;ALRNSDMIDRDEVRAQSVLCGTPESQIRTDHLVSHLLNGLDGIPGFVFFGGTALNRTYLDGCRLSEDIDLFLMHSDPADTTVLTDAVLRTTRREFPDLAIEPAGVREDVRTYMATTEDLIGRIQIVGPRQDDTRYPTTVRGVALRYSDLPHEVMLRVPTQDSFVAMKCAAFEDRAAPRDLFDLGALAERGAIGSSAIEILRHFRGAAPTRWSYEDARCPSPRQWETELVHQTKSVG
;
A
#
# COMPACT_ATOMS: atom_id res chain seq x y z
N ALA A 1 22.14 25.20 19.98
CA ALA A 1 21.25 25.18 18.83
C ALA A 1 21.62 23.97 17.98
N LEU A 2 21.03 22.84 18.27
CA LEU A 2 21.09 21.67 17.40
C LEU A 2 20.24 21.99 16.17
N ARG A 3 20.83 21.89 15.01
CA ARG A 3 20.12 22.12 13.74
C ARG A 3 19.08 20.99 13.59
N ASN A 4 17.84 21.40 13.43
CA ASN A 4 16.75 20.55 12.90
C ASN A 4 17.10 20.21 11.43
N SER A 5 18.01 19.28 11.18
CA SER A 5 18.53 18.99 9.84
C SER A 5 18.10 17.63 9.28
N ASP A 6 17.16 16.96 9.93
CA ASP A 6 16.84 15.57 9.58
C ASP A 6 15.34 15.29 9.31
N MET A 7 14.58 16.30 8.98
CA MET A 7 13.26 16.12 8.37
C MET A 7 13.33 16.44 6.87
N ILE A 8 12.58 15.70 6.07
CA ILE A 8 12.41 15.98 4.62
C ILE A 8 12.40 17.51 4.35
N ASP A 9 13.11 17.93 3.31
CA ASP A 9 13.18 19.34 2.93
C ASP A 9 11.76 19.90 2.67
N ARG A 10 11.48 21.07 3.24
CA ARG A 10 10.18 21.74 3.07
C ARG A 10 9.87 22.04 1.60
N ASP A 11 10.89 22.34 0.80
CA ASP A 11 10.71 22.62 -0.62
C ASP A 11 10.37 21.33 -1.38
N GLU A 12 10.94 20.16 -0.98
CA GLU A 12 10.56 18.87 -1.52
C GLU A 12 9.12 18.49 -1.15
N VAL A 13 8.73 18.68 0.12
CA VAL A 13 7.33 18.46 0.55
C VAL A 13 6.36 19.28 -0.31
N ARG A 14 6.68 20.55 -0.51
CA ARG A 14 5.86 21.46 -1.30
C ARG A 14 5.80 21.06 -2.77
N ALA A 15 6.94 20.68 -3.36
CA ALA A 15 7.01 20.21 -4.73
C ALA A 15 6.18 18.93 -4.93
N GLN A 16 6.29 17.96 -4.02
CA GLN A 16 5.50 16.73 -4.05
C GLN A 16 3.99 17.01 -3.85
N SER A 17 3.65 17.91 -2.96
CA SER A 17 2.25 18.33 -2.72
C SER A 17 1.62 18.91 -4.01
N VAL A 18 2.34 19.77 -4.73
CA VAL A 18 1.88 20.31 -6.01
C VAL A 18 1.81 19.22 -7.09
N LEU A 19 2.81 18.35 -7.16
CA LEU A 19 2.86 17.25 -8.14
C LEU A 19 1.67 16.29 -7.96
N CYS A 20 1.43 15.87 -6.72
CA CYS A 20 0.38 14.90 -6.38
C CYS A 20 -0.99 15.55 -6.19
N GLY A 21 -1.07 16.90 -6.06
CA GLY A 21 -2.31 17.62 -5.80
C GLY A 21 -2.93 17.24 -4.44
N THR A 22 -2.08 16.91 -3.45
CA THR A 22 -2.51 16.45 -2.12
C THR A 22 -1.94 17.37 -1.04
N PRO A 23 -2.56 17.43 0.16
CA PRO A 23 -2.05 18.26 1.26
C PRO A 23 -0.63 17.88 1.69
N GLU A 24 0.16 18.84 2.16
CA GLU A 24 1.52 18.59 2.68
C GLU A 24 1.54 17.57 3.83
N SER A 25 0.49 17.51 4.65
CA SER A 25 0.35 16.48 5.69
C SER A 25 0.35 15.08 5.11
N GLN A 26 -0.32 14.88 3.96
CA GLN A 26 -0.35 13.61 3.27
C GLN A 26 1.02 13.22 2.71
N ILE A 27 1.79 14.21 2.21
CA ILE A 27 3.18 14.00 1.75
C ILE A 27 4.06 13.55 2.91
N ARG A 28 3.92 14.15 4.09
CA ARG A 28 4.69 13.76 5.28
C ARG A 28 4.35 12.33 5.74
N THR A 29 3.08 11.95 5.68
CA THR A 29 2.67 10.57 5.96
C THR A 29 3.24 9.61 4.92
N ASP A 30 3.23 9.95 3.62
CA ASP A 30 3.83 9.13 2.55
C ASP A 30 5.35 9.03 2.70
N HIS A 31 6.03 10.06 3.21
CA HIS A 31 7.44 10.03 3.55
C HIS A 31 7.72 9.05 4.70
N LEU A 32 6.93 9.08 5.78
CA LEU A 32 7.03 8.08 6.84
C LEU A 32 6.83 6.66 6.29
N VAL A 33 5.81 6.44 5.46
CA VAL A 33 5.57 5.13 4.80
C VAL A 33 6.77 4.71 3.96
N SER A 34 7.45 5.63 3.28
CA SER A 34 8.65 5.34 2.49
C SER A 34 9.83 4.87 3.36
N HIS A 35 10.04 5.49 4.52
CA HIS A 35 11.03 5.06 5.50
C HIS A 35 10.70 3.69 6.10
N LEU A 36 9.42 3.43 6.41
CA LEU A 36 8.98 2.12 6.88
C LEU A 36 9.25 1.04 5.83
N LEU A 37 8.97 1.32 4.55
CA LEU A 37 9.24 0.40 3.43
C LEU A 37 10.74 0.17 3.24
N ASN A 38 11.57 1.21 3.38
CA ASN A 38 13.03 1.06 3.34
C ASN A 38 13.53 0.10 4.42
N GLY A 39 12.87 0.08 5.58
CA GLY A 39 13.18 -0.86 6.66
C GLY A 39 12.84 -2.31 6.37
N LEU A 40 12.06 -2.58 5.33
CA LEU A 40 11.71 -3.93 4.91
C LEU A 40 12.72 -4.53 3.91
N ASP A 41 13.67 -3.75 3.42
CA ASP A 41 14.66 -4.22 2.44
C ASP A 41 15.47 -5.40 2.99
N GLY A 42 15.59 -6.45 2.18
CA GLY A 42 16.34 -7.66 2.53
C GLY A 42 15.67 -8.56 3.60
N ILE A 43 14.48 -8.23 4.11
CA ILE A 43 13.77 -9.10 5.04
C ILE A 43 12.94 -10.11 4.25
N PRO A 44 13.18 -11.43 4.42
CA PRO A 44 12.40 -12.45 3.74
C PRO A 44 11.08 -12.76 4.47
N GLY A 45 10.25 -13.61 3.87
CA GLY A 45 9.12 -14.25 4.55
C GLY A 45 7.80 -13.49 4.46
N PHE A 46 7.72 -12.40 3.71
CA PHE A 46 6.46 -11.69 3.47
C PHE A 46 6.29 -11.24 2.01
N VAL A 47 5.05 -10.91 1.66
CA VAL A 47 4.67 -10.28 0.40
C VAL A 47 4.05 -8.93 0.72
N PHE A 48 4.60 -7.85 0.18
CA PHE A 48 4.03 -6.52 0.27
C PHE A 48 2.92 -6.37 -0.77
N PHE A 49 1.69 -6.09 -0.33
CA PHE A 49 0.50 -6.05 -1.19
C PHE A 49 -0.36 -4.81 -0.92
N GLY A 50 -1.61 -4.80 -1.40
CA GLY A 50 -2.54 -3.71 -1.16
C GLY A 50 -2.36 -2.50 -2.07
N GLY A 51 -3.02 -1.41 -1.73
CA GLY A 51 -3.03 -0.18 -2.52
C GLY A 51 -1.66 0.49 -2.61
N THR A 52 -0.94 0.53 -1.52
CA THR A 52 0.41 1.14 -1.45
C THR A 52 1.39 0.37 -2.34
N ALA A 53 1.38 -0.96 -2.27
CA ALA A 53 2.25 -1.79 -3.10
C ALA A 53 1.95 -1.59 -4.59
N LEU A 54 0.67 -1.63 -4.99
CA LEU A 54 0.27 -1.41 -6.38
C LEU A 54 0.74 -0.04 -6.91
N ASN A 55 0.52 1.03 -6.12
CA ASN A 55 0.85 2.40 -6.53
C ASN A 55 2.35 2.71 -6.53
N ARG A 56 3.16 1.91 -5.85
CA ARG A 56 4.62 2.07 -5.81
C ARG A 56 5.39 1.12 -6.74
N THR A 57 4.65 0.23 -7.44
CA THR A 57 5.27 -0.78 -8.32
C THR A 57 4.78 -0.76 -9.75
N TYR A 58 3.48 -0.65 -9.97
CA TYR A 58 2.87 -0.75 -11.31
C TYR A 58 2.13 0.51 -11.74
N LEU A 59 1.69 1.34 -10.78
CA LEU A 59 1.00 2.58 -11.08
C LEU A 59 1.90 3.76 -10.71
N ASP A 60 2.57 4.39 -11.68
CA ASP A 60 3.36 5.60 -11.48
C ASP A 60 2.46 6.81 -11.23
N GLY A 61 1.44 6.62 -10.40
CA GLY A 61 0.43 7.63 -10.13
C GLY A 61 0.62 8.26 -8.77
N CYS A 62 0.14 9.49 -8.64
CA CYS A 62 0.14 10.23 -7.39
C CYS A 62 -1.05 9.86 -6.48
N ARG A 63 -1.44 8.60 -6.42
CA ARG A 63 -2.33 8.16 -5.34
C ARG A 63 -1.48 7.74 -4.15
N LEU A 64 -1.56 8.53 -3.10
CA LEU A 64 -0.85 8.25 -1.86
C LEU A 64 -1.72 7.33 -0.99
N SER A 65 -1.08 6.40 -0.30
CA SER A 65 -1.74 5.46 0.60
C SER A 65 -0.93 5.37 1.88
N GLU A 66 -1.61 5.29 3.01
CA GLU A 66 -1.03 5.37 4.35
C GLU A 66 -0.74 4.00 4.96
N ASP A 67 -1.23 2.93 4.33
CA ASP A 67 -1.20 1.59 4.87
C ASP A 67 -0.08 0.76 4.23
N ILE A 68 0.61 -0.03 5.04
CA ILE A 68 1.52 -1.09 4.61
C ILE A 68 0.83 -2.42 4.91
N ASP A 69 0.47 -3.12 3.85
CA ASP A 69 -0.18 -4.42 3.94
C ASP A 69 0.82 -5.54 3.61
N LEU A 70 1.00 -6.49 4.51
CA LEU A 70 1.95 -7.60 4.38
C LEU A 70 1.25 -8.94 4.56
N PHE A 71 1.47 -9.89 3.64
CA PHE A 71 1.16 -11.29 3.86
C PHE A 71 2.39 -12.02 4.40
N LEU A 72 2.26 -12.73 5.51
CA LEU A 72 3.29 -13.67 5.95
C LEU A 72 3.25 -14.94 5.11
N MET A 73 4.40 -15.36 4.60
CA MET A 73 4.54 -16.60 3.85
C MET A 73 4.57 -17.83 4.76
N HIS A 74 4.94 -17.66 6.03
CA HIS A 74 5.08 -18.70 7.04
C HIS A 74 4.52 -18.24 8.39
N SER A 75 4.12 -19.16 9.24
CA SER A 75 3.46 -18.89 10.53
C SER A 75 4.43 -18.72 11.69
N ASP A 76 5.63 -18.16 11.51
CA ASP A 76 6.52 -17.93 12.63
C ASP A 76 6.19 -16.60 13.33
N PRO A 77 5.78 -16.61 14.62
CA PRO A 77 5.55 -15.37 15.38
C PRO A 77 6.79 -14.47 15.48
N ALA A 78 7.98 -15.05 15.40
CA ALA A 78 9.24 -14.31 15.41
C ALA A 78 9.41 -13.41 14.19
N ASP A 79 8.80 -13.75 13.04
CA ASP A 79 8.88 -12.98 11.82
C ASP A 79 8.35 -11.55 12.02
N THR A 80 7.30 -11.38 12.82
CA THR A 80 6.71 -10.07 13.09
C THR A 80 7.62 -9.19 13.93
N THR A 81 8.29 -9.75 14.95
CA THR A 81 9.23 -9.02 15.81
C THR A 81 10.47 -8.61 15.02
N VAL A 82 11.01 -9.52 14.22
CA VAL A 82 12.16 -9.25 13.33
C VAL A 82 11.84 -8.10 12.39
N LEU A 83 10.64 -8.09 11.82
CA LEU A 83 10.17 -7.05 10.91
C LEU A 83 10.06 -5.69 11.61
N THR A 84 9.37 -5.61 12.76
CA THR A 84 9.21 -4.35 13.49
C THR A 84 10.54 -3.80 14.00
N ASP A 85 11.42 -4.64 14.49
CA ASP A 85 12.75 -4.25 14.94
C ASP A 85 13.65 -3.74 13.80
N ALA A 86 13.57 -4.36 12.63
CA ALA A 86 14.32 -3.92 11.46
C ALA A 86 13.84 -2.54 10.99
N VAL A 87 12.52 -2.37 10.89
CA VAL A 87 11.91 -1.07 10.53
C VAL A 87 12.33 0.01 11.52
N LEU A 88 12.22 -0.23 12.82
CA LEU A 88 12.62 0.74 13.85
C LEU A 88 14.12 1.11 13.76
N ARG A 89 15.01 0.14 13.48
CA ARG A 89 16.44 0.43 13.34
C ARG A 89 16.75 1.34 12.15
N THR A 90 16.11 1.13 11.02
CA THR A 90 16.37 1.89 9.79
C THR A 90 15.75 3.27 9.82
N THR A 91 14.58 3.44 10.46
CA THR A 91 13.86 4.71 10.54
C THR A 91 14.32 5.62 11.67
N ARG A 92 15.06 5.09 12.65
CA ARG A 92 15.44 5.81 13.89
C ARG A 92 16.20 7.12 13.67
N ARG A 93 16.93 7.23 12.56
CA ARG A 93 17.67 8.45 12.24
C ARG A 93 16.73 9.61 11.89
N GLU A 94 15.75 9.35 11.06
CA GLU A 94 14.79 10.34 10.56
C GLU A 94 13.64 10.55 11.55
N PHE A 95 13.17 9.48 12.16
CA PHE A 95 12.07 9.49 13.12
C PHE A 95 12.53 8.91 14.46
N PRO A 96 13.27 9.69 15.28
CA PRO A 96 13.84 9.19 16.55
C PRO A 96 12.76 8.87 17.61
N ASP A 97 11.59 9.47 17.50
CA ASP A 97 10.41 9.29 18.35
C ASP A 97 9.42 8.22 17.82
N LEU A 98 9.74 7.58 16.68
CA LEU A 98 8.86 6.56 16.11
C LEU A 98 8.67 5.39 17.07
N ALA A 99 7.41 5.11 17.37
CA ALA A 99 6.97 3.90 18.06
C ALA A 99 6.14 3.02 17.12
N ILE A 100 6.35 1.71 17.16
CA ILE A 100 5.52 0.73 16.45
C ILE A 100 4.87 -0.15 17.51
N GLU A 101 3.56 0.01 17.69
CA GLU A 101 2.82 -0.65 18.74
C GLU A 101 1.67 -1.50 18.18
N PRO A 102 1.38 -2.67 18.76
CA PRO A 102 0.23 -3.47 18.37
C PRO A 102 -1.07 -2.70 18.69
N ALA A 103 -1.93 -2.55 17.69
CA ALA A 103 -3.22 -1.85 17.82
C ALA A 103 -4.42 -2.81 17.84
N GLY A 104 -4.22 -4.07 17.47
CA GLY A 104 -5.26 -5.08 17.54
C GLY A 104 -5.00 -6.30 16.68
N VAL A 105 -5.80 -7.33 16.95
CA VAL A 105 -5.85 -8.55 16.14
C VAL A 105 -7.31 -8.80 15.78
N ARG A 106 -7.61 -8.94 14.52
CA ARG A 106 -8.92 -9.31 14.02
C ARG A 106 -8.78 -10.44 13.02
N GLU A 107 -9.39 -11.58 13.32
CA GLU A 107 -9.19 -12.81 12.54
C GLU A 107 -7.68 -13.13 12.41
N ASP A 108 -7.17 -13.18 11.17
CA ASP A 108 -5.76 -13.44 10.87
C ASP A 108 -4.95 -12.16 10.62
N VAL A 109 -5.53 -10.97 10.85
CA VAL A 109 -4.89 -9.68 10.61
C VAL A 109 -4.40 -9.09 11.93
N ARG A 110 -3.09 -8.86 12.03
CA ARG A 110 -2.47 -8.09 13.11
C ARG A 110 -2.23 -6.68 12.63
N THR A 111 -2.71 -5.70 13.38
CA THR A 111 -2.53 -4.29 13.07
C THR A 111 -1.53 -3.68 14.04
N TYR A 112 -0.57 -2.93 13.49
CA TYR A 112 0.38 -2.12 14.23
C TYR A 112 0.22 -0.67 13.81
N MET A 113 0.33 0.24 14.77
CA MET A 113 0.40 1.67 14.51
C MET A 113 1.85 2.11 14.63
N ALA A 114 2.33 2.74 13.57
CA ALA A 114 3.63 3.43 13.53
C ALA A 114 3.37 4.91 13.79
N THR A 115 3.70 5.41 14.97
CA THR A 115 3.34 6.76 15.42
C THR A 115 4.58 7.57 15.75
N THR A 116 4.58 8.83 15.35
CA THR A 116 5.46 9.88 15.83
C THR A 116 4.62 10.95 16.52
N GLU A 117 5.23 12.05 16.99
CA GLU A 117 4.49 13.18 17.56
C GLU A 117 3.40 13.72 16.61
N ASP A 118 3.67 13.76 15.30
CA ASP A 118 2.81 14.42 14.32
C ASP A 118 2.25 13.47 13.23
N LEU A 119 2.76 12.24 13.11
CA LEU A 119 2.44 11.34 11.99
C LEU A 119 1.94 9.99 12.48
N ILE A 120 1.06 9.41 11.68
CA ILE A 120 0.51 8.08 11.91
C ILE A 120 0.59 7.28 10.62
N GLY A 121 1.23 6.10 10.68
CA GLY A 121 1.20 5.07 9.66
C GLY A 121 0.59 3.79 10.21
N ARG A 122 0.05 2.95 9.35
CA ARG A 122 -0.53 1.67 9.73
C ARG A 122 0.16 0.53 9.01
N ILE A 123 0.53 -0.50 9.76
CA ILE A 123 1.08 -1.75 9.22
C ILE A 123 0.08 -2.86 9.54
N GLN A 124 -0.42 -3.53 8.51
CA GLN A 124 -1.31 -4.68 8.63
C GLN A 124 -0.57 -5.93 8.19
N ILE A 125 -0.49 -6.91 9.07
CA ILE A 125 0.17 -8.18 8.81
C ILE A 125 -0.90 -9.27 8.81
N VAL A 126 -1.14 -9.82 7.64
CA VAL A 126 -2.06 -10.94 7.42
C VAL A 126 -1.28 -12.23 7.61
N GLY A 127 -1.78 -13.11 8.48
CA GLY A 127 -1.21 -14.44 8.70
C GLY A 127 -1.32 -15.31 7.45
N PRO A 128 -0.51 -16.37 7.35
CA PRO A 128 -0.57 -17.27 6.23
C PRO A 128 -1.90 -18.04 6.25
N ARG A 129 -2.69 -17.87 5.21
CA ARG A 129 -3.87 -18.70 4.93
C ARG A 129 -3.45 -19.87 4.03
N GLN A 130 -4.08 -21.02 4.19
CA GLN A 130 -3.81 -22.18 3.32
C GLN A 130 -4.01 -21.84 1.82
N ASP A 131 -4.80 -20.82 1.53
CA ASP A 131 -5.16 -20.38 0.19
C ASP A 131 -4.36 -19.17 -0.33
N ASP A 132 -3.64 -18.41 0.53
CA ASP A 132 -2.95 -17.17 0.15
C ASP A 132 -1.69 -17.40 -0.71
N THR A 133 -1.19 -18.62 -0.77
CA THR A 133 -0.04 -18.98 -1.61
C THR A 133 -0.35 -19.01 -3.11
N ARG A 134 -1.56 -18.68 -3.50
CA ARG A 134 -2.08 -18.88 -4.87
C ARG A 134 -1.94 -17.65 -5.76
N TYR A 135 -1.78 -16.44 -5.19
CA TYR A 135 -1.51 -15.26 -5.99
C TYR A 135 -0.06 -15.30 -6.48
N PRO A 136 0.19 -15.39 -7.80
CA PRO A 136 1.54 -15.27 -8.33
C PRO A 136 2.23 -14.01 -7.84
N THR A 137 3.47 -14.15 -7.38
CA THR A 137 4.29 -13.06 -6.86
C THR A 137 5.59 -12.92 -7.64
N THR A 138 6.20 -11.74 -7.57
CA THR A 138 7.51 -11.45 -8.15
C THR A 138 8.29 -10.55 -7.20
N VAL A 139 9.61 -10.47 -7.37
CA VAL A 139 10.44 -9.46 -6.70
C VAL A 139 10.52 -8.25 -7.62
N ARG A 140 10.25 -7.06 -7.08
CA ARG A 140 10.18 -5.83 -7.86
C ARG A 140 10.66 -4.63 -7.06
N GLY A 141 11.19 -3.62 -7.76
CA GLY A 141 11.49 -2.31 -7.18
C GLY A 141 10.20 -1.63 -6.69
N VAL A 142 10.23 -1.18 -5.45
CA VAL A 142 9.18 -0.40 -4.80
C VAL A 142 9.70 1.01 -4.61
N ALA A 143 9.12 1.98 -5.30
CA ALA A 143 9.57 3.37 -5.29
C ALA A 143 9.43 4.00 -3.91
N LEU A 144 10.48 4.66 -3.42
CA LEU A 144 10.50 5.35 -2.13
C LEU A 144 10.20 6.85 -2.24
N ARG A 145 10.39 7.45 -3.43
CA ARG A 145 9.92 8.79 -3.84
C ARG A 145 10.68 10.00 -3.29
N TYR A 146 11.49 9.88 -2.24
CA TYR A 146 12.12 11.01 -1.54
C TYR A 146 13.63 10.99 -1.64
N SER A 147 14.24 12.18 -1.65
CA SER A 147 15.67 12.38 -1.94
C SER A 147 16.60 11.88 -0.83
N ASP A 148 16.11 11.75 0.39
CA ASP A 148 16.84 11.23 1.56
C ASP A 148 16.87 9.70 1.64
N LEU A 149 16.16 9.02 0.73
CA LEU A 149 16.04 7.58 0.63
C LEU A 149 16.66 7.04 -0.68
N PRO A 150 16.98 5.74 -0.77
CA PRO A 150 17.23 5.09 -2.04
C PRO A 150 16.04 5.28 -3.00
N HIS A 151 16.31 5.25 -4.30
CA HIS A 151 15.23 5.38 -5.30
C HIS A 151 14.14 4.32 -5.12
N GLU A 152 14.56 3.09 -4.82
CA GLU A 152 13.66 1.95 -4.61
C GLU A 152 14.29 0.91 -3.70
N VAL A 153 13.45 0.03 -3.15
CA VAL A 153 13.83 -1.20 -2.45
C VAL A 153 13.24 -2.41 -3.15
N MET A 154 13.91 -3.55 -3.07
CA MET A 154 13.49 -4.78 -3.76
C MET A 154 12.61 -5.62 -2.84
N LEU A 155 11.30 -5.60 -3.05
CA LEU A 155 10.35 -6.38 -2.25
C LEU A 155 9.61 -7.42 -3.09
N ARG A 156 9.18 -8.51 -2.46
CA ARG A 156 8.25 -9.46 -3.06
C ARG A 156 6.85 -8.86 -3.05
N VAL A 157 6.24 -8.79 -4.22
CA VAL A 157 4.89 -8.22 -4.43
C VAL A 157 4.06 -9.14 -5.33
N PRO A 158 2.71 -9.05 -5.34
CA PRO A 158 1.88 -9.70 -6.34
C PRO A 158 2.29 -9.29 -7.76
N THR A 159 2.11 -10.19 -8.73
CA THR A 159 2.22 -9.82 -10.15
C THR A 159 1.12 -8.81 -10.53
N GLN A 160 1.27 -8.15 -11.67
CA GLN A 160 0.26 -7.20 -12.15
C GLN A 160 -1.12 -7.86 -12.32
N ASP A 161 -1.18 -9.06 -12.89
CA ASP A 161 -2.41 -9.83 -13.03
C ASP A 161 -3.02 -10.21 -11.68
N SER A 162 -2.17 -10.52 -10.70
CA SER A 162 -2.60 -10.77 -9.31
C SER A 162 -3.22 -9.51 -8.69
N PHE A 163 -2.62 -8.33 -8.89
CA PHE A 163 -3.20 -7.08 -8.41
C PHE A 163 -4.56 -6.78 -9.05
N VAL A 164 -4.71 -7.01 -10.36
CA VAL A 164 -6.01 -6.87 -11.04
C VAL A 164 -7.04 -7.78 -10.39
N ALA A 165 -6.71 -9.07 -10.22
CA ALA A 165 -7.61 -10.03 -9.60
C ALA A 165 -7.99 -9.64 -8.15
N MET A 166 -7.01 -9.22 -7.36
CA MET A 166 -7.23 -8.76 -5.98
C MET A 166 -8.11 -7.51 -5.92
N LYS A 167 -7.91 -6.55 -6.83
CA LYS A 167 -8.71 -5.32 -6.90
C LYS A 167 -10.13 -5.57 -7.39
N CYS A 168 -10.32 -6.48 -8.35
CA CYS A 168 -11.66 -6.94 -8.75
C CYS A 168 -12.39 -7.58 -7.57
N ALA A 169 -11.75 -8.51 -6.86
CA ALA A 169 -12.32 -9.15 -5.69
C ALA A 169 -12.69 -8.12 -4.59
N ALA A 170 -11.78 -7.21 -4.27
CA ALA A 170 -12.01 -6.18 -3.27
C ALA A 170 -13.17 -5.23 -3.66
N PHE A 171 -13.28 -4.86 -4.94
CA PHE A 171 -14.38 -4.03 -5.42
C PHE A 171 -15.72 -4.76 -5.36
N GLU A 172 -15.76 -6.04 -5.71
CA GLU A 172 -16.95 -6.88 -5.54
C GLU A 172 -17.44 -6.93 -4.09
N ASP A 173 -16.50 -7.02 -3.13
CA ASP A 173 -16.82 -7.17 -1.72
C ASP A 173 -17.32 -5.86 -1.08
N ARG A 174 -16.69 -4.74 -1.38
CA ARG A 174 -16.91 -3.49 -0.64
C ARG A 174 -17.27 -2.27 -1.47
N ALA A 175 -17.17 -2.34 -2.80
CA ALA A 175 -17.46 -1.25 -3.74
C ALA A 175 -16.77 0.09 -3.36
N ALA A 176 -15.51 0.03 -2.88
CA ALA A 176 -14.80 1.21 -2.43
C ALA A 176 -14.25 2.04 -3.60
N PRO A 177 -14.34 3.40 -3.55
CA PRO A 177 -13.83 4.30 -4.59
C PRO A 177 -12.38 4.01 -4.98
N ARG A 178 -11.51 3.75 -4.00
CA ARG A 178 -10.09 3.46 -4.22
C ARG A 178 -9.83 2.21 -5.05
N ASP A 179 -10.69 1.19 -4.93
CA ASP A 179 -10.52 -0.03 -5.73
C ASP A 179 -10.94 0.19 -7.17
N LEU A 180 -12.01 0.96 -7.38
CA LEU A 180 -12.45 1.34 -8.74
C LEU A 180 -11.44 2.28 -9.42
N PHE A 181 -10.86 3.22 -8.69
CA PHE A 181 -9.80 4.10 -9.17
C PHE A 181 -8.56 3.30 -9.62
N ASP A 182 -8.09 2.37 -8.77
CA ASP A 182 -6.95 1.52 -9.07
C ASP A 182 -7.23 0.62 -10.29
N LEU A 183 -8.47 0.07 -10.41
CA LEU A 183 -8.89 -0.71 -11.58
C LEU A 183 -8.94 0.15 -12.86
N GLY A 184 -9.42 1.37 -12.78
CA GLY A 184 -9.42 2.32 -13.89
C GLY A 184 -7.98 2.58 -14.40
N ALA A 185 -7.06 2.89 -13.49
CA ALA A 185 -5.66 3.11 -13.81
C ALA A 185 -4.97 1.86 -14.40
N LEU A 186 -5.33 0.66 -13.93
CA LEU A 186 -4.85 -0.61 -14.51
C LEU A 186 -5.44 -0.84 -15.90
N ALA A 187 -6.73 -0.52 -16.12
CA ALA A 187 -7.38 -0.64 -17.42
C ALA A 187 -6.75 0.28 -18.46
N GLU A 188 -6.48 1.54 -18.13
CA GLU A 188 -5.80 2.52 -19.01
C GLU A 188 -4.42 2.04 -19.46
N ARG A 189 -3.74 1.24 -18.63
CA ARG A 189 -2.44 0.62 -18.96
C ARG A 189 -2.58 -0.72 -19.72
N GLY A 190 -3.81 -1.15 -20.03
CA GLY A 190 -4.05 -2.43 -20.68
C GLY A 190 -3.73 -3.65 -19.81
N ALA A 191 -3.71 -3.48 -18.49
CA ALA A 191 -3.34 -4.53 -17.54
C ALA A 191 -4.45 -5.58 -17.30
N ILE A 192 -5.70 -5.28 -17.68
CA ILE A 192 -6.84 -6.18 -17.46
C ILE A 192 -6.89 -7.20 -18.60
N GLY A 193 -6.34 -8.37 -18.36
CA GLY A 193 -6.23 -9.46 -19.34
C GLY A 193 -6.85 -10.78 -18.86
N SER A 194 -6.81 -11.79 -19.73
CA SER A 194 -7.34 -13.14 -19.45
C SER A 194 -6.67 -13.79 -18.25
N SER A 195 -5.36 -13.61 -18.08
CA SER A 195 -4.61 -14.17 -16.96
C SER A 195 -5.11 -13.66 -15.61
N ALA A 196 -5.43 -12.37 -15.50
CA ALA A 196 -6.01 -11.80 -14.29
C ALA A 196 -7.40 -12.40 -14.00
N ILE A 197 -8.21 -12.62 -15.04
CA ILE A 197 -9.54 -13.25 -14.92
C ILE A 197 -9.41 -14.70 -14.47
N GLU A 198 -8.42 -15.45 -14.98
CA GLU A 198 -8.17 -16.84 -14.56
C GLU A 198 -7.75 -16.91 -13.09
N ILE A 199 -6.88 -16.01 -12.64
CA ILE A 199 -6.50 -15.87 -11.24
C ILE A 199 -7.74 -15.58 -10.38
N LEU A 200 -8.58 -14.61 -10.77
CA LEU A 200 -9.79 -14.26 -10.03
C LEU A 200 -10.76 -15.46 -9.93
N ARG A 201 -10.97 -16.18 -11.03
CA ARG A 201 -11.80 -17.39 -11.04
C ARG A 201 -11.28 -18.48 -10.12
N HIS A 202 -9.98 -18.66 -10.11
CA HIS A 202 -9.34 -19.66 -9.24
C HIS A 202 -9.60 -19.36 -7.77
N PHE A 203 -9.55 -18.08 -7.37
CA PHE A 203 -9.77 -17.64 -5.98
C PHE A 203 -11.22 -17.63 -5.57
N ARG A 204 -12.11 -17.20 -6.46
CA ARG A 204 -13.53 -17.04 -6.16
C ARG A 204 -14.33 -18.30 -6.45
N GLY A 205 -13.77 -19.28 -7.15
CA GLY A 205 -14.48 -20.48 -7.58
C GLY A 205 -15.61 -20.21 -8.59
N ALA A 206 -15.74 -18.98 -9.08
CA ALA A 206 -16.76 -18.54 -10.02
C ALA A 206 -16.19 -17.56 -11.06
N ALA A 207 -16.86 -17.43 -12.19
CA ALA A 207 -16.57 -16.35 -13.12
C ALA A 207 -16.89 -15.01 -12.46
N PRO A 208 -16.11 -13.94 -12.75
CA PRO A 208 -16.45 -12.61 -12.30
C PRO A 208 -17.88 -12.28 -12.73
N THR A 209 -18.65 -11.74 -11.81
CA THR A 209 -19.99 -11.27 -12.08
C THR A 209 -19.91 -10.24 -13.20
N ARG A 210 -20.75 -10.34 -14.19
CA ARG A 210 -20.84 -9.34 -15.26
C ARG A 210 -21.41 -8.08 -14.63
N TRP A 211 -20.58 -7.10 -14.36
CA TRP A 211 -21.04 -5.83 -13.86
C TRP A 211 -21.76 -5.09 -14.99
N SER A 212 -23.07 -4.93 -14.87
CA SER A 212 -23.81 -4.01 -15.73
C SER A 212 -23.83 -2.63 -15.09
N TYR A 213 -23.95 -1.60 -15.91
CA TYR A 213 -24.14 -0.22 -15.44
C TYR A 213 -25.37 -0.07 -14.53
N GLU A 214 -26.35 -0.97 -14.68
CA GLU A 214 -27.61 -0.99 -13.94
C GLU A 214 -27.49 -1.69 -12.59
N ASP A 215 -26.53 -2.63 -12.44
CA ASP A 215 -26.24 -3.29 -11.17
C ASP A 215 -25.23 -2.50 -10.31
N ALA A 216 -24.94 -1.28 -10.73
CA ALA A 216 -23.79 -0.53 -10.28
C ALA A 216 -23.84 -0.24 -8.78
N ARG A 217 -23.06 -0.98 -8.02
CA ARG A 217 -22.54 -0.55 -6.73
C ARG A 217 -21.51 0.57 -6.93
N CYS A 218 -21.89 1.60 -7.74
CA CYS A 218 -21.02 2.74 -7.94
C CYS A 218 -20.88 3.49 -6.63
N PRO A 219 -19.65 3.79 -6.20
CA PRO A 219 -19.45 4.63 -5.04
C PRO A 219 -20.15 5.98 -5.21
N SER A 220 -20.82 6.46 -4.17
CA SER A 220 -21.48 7.77 -4.18
C SER A 220 -20.46 8.91 -4.25
N PRO A 221 -20.84 10.11 -4.73
CA PRO A 221 -19.96 11.28 -4.73
C PRO A 221 -19.33 11.55 -3.35
N ARG A 222 -20.11 11.37 -2.27
CA ARG A 222 -19.62 11.53 -0.89
C ARG A 222 -18.53 10.52 -0.55
N GLN A 223 -18.63 9.27 -0.98
CA GLN A 223 -17.58 8.28 -0.75
C GLN A 223 -16.30 8.65 -1.50
N TRP A 224 -16.41 9.14 -2.74
CA TRP A 224 -15.26 9.66 -3.49
C TRP A 224 -14.56 10.79 -2.73
N GLU A 225 -15.30 11.76 -2.24
CA GLU A 225 -14.76 12.89 -1.48
C GLU A 225 -14.08 12.44 -0.18
N THR A 226 -14.70 11.52 0.57
CA THR A 226 -14.19 11.14 1.89
C THR A 226 -13.07 10.10 1.85
N GLU A 227 -13.05 9.22 0.83
CA GLU A 227 -12.12 8.08 0.81
C GLU A 227 -10.96 8.24 -0.18
N LEU A 228 -11.06 9.17 -1.15
CA LEU A 228 -10.07 9.25 -2.23
C LEU A 228 -9.49 10.64 -2.47
N VAL A 229 -10.27 11.71 -2.38
CA VAL A 229 -9.82 13.07 -2.79
C VAL A 229 -8.55 13.51 -2.06
N HIS A 230 -8.36 13.13 -0.79
CA HIS A 230 -7.15 13.45 -0.03
C HIS A 230 -5.90 12.66 -0.48
N GLN A 231 -6.06 11.62 -1.28
CA GLN A 231 -4.97 10.72 -1.71
C GLN A 231 -4.53 10.93 -3.16
N THR A 232 -5.24 11.73 -3.94
CA THR A 232 -4.96 11.88 -5.36
C THR A 232 -5.27 13.28 -5.86
N LYS A 233 -4.63 13.64 -6.97
CA LYS A 233 -4.99 14.81 -7.74
C LYS A 233 -6.48 14.73 -8.08
N SER A 234 -7.20 15.80 -7.87
CA SER A 234 -8.62 15.89 -8.21
C SER A 234 -8.89 15.24 -9.56
N VAL A 235 -9.74 14.24 -9.56
CA VAL A 235 -10.29 13.67 -10.78
C VAL A 235 -11.27 14.73 -11.27
N GLY A 236 -10.79 15.60 -12.18
CA GLY A 236 -11.61 16.59 -12.86
C GLY A 236 -12.51 15.94 -13.87
#